data_f1b8f3bf9f153a1328e1b071e4efdc40
#
_entry.id   f1b8f3bf9f153a1328e1b071e4efdc40
#
_cell.length_a   1.000
_cell.length_b   1.000
_cell.length_c   1.000
_cell.angle_alpha   90.00
_cell.angle_beta   90.00
_cell.angle_gamma   90.00
#
_symmetry.space_group_name_H-M   'P 1'
#
loop_
_entity.id
_entity.type
_entity.pdbx_description
1 polymer ?
#
loop_
_entity_poly.entity_id
_entity_poly.type
_entity_poly.pdbx_seq_one_letter_code
_entity_poly.pdbx_strand_id
1 'polypeptide(L)'
;MSRRTQLVKRRRALGLSQEDFANATQTDRATVGRWERGENSPQPVHRPKLMRILQVDAVELDRLLSHEQAAEPSPLAEAVDSGDPDDMIRRDFLRLLALTGSLAMLPVSPELPDERFEDFEAMNGHLWQVYQLARSKTAVLPLVRDQLSVLSDAFSSGRGSKRLCVLSADLFQLAGEVFFDGDRYTDAAQCYMLAMSAGREAGAYDLWACALTRHAYVGLYERRHGEASAMLSVAERVALQGDSNLSTRHWVAAVQAQAFAGMGALDDCERALERADQVMELPAGSSNAGWLRFDGSRLAEERGARYVELGQLDLAEQALTTALSQSPLAKGQSYRRRGAVLTDLAIIGAKRRDIEETLTHAREAVDLARRSGSGYVARRLQSLRVELAPVVSDARIAELDSEIVALNMS
;
A
#
# COMPACT_ATOMS: atom_id res chain seq x y z
N MET A 1 21.79 5.79 10.44
CA MET A 1 21.24 5.54 9.09
C MET A 1 22.20 4.58 8.38
N SER A 2 21.74 3.36 8.11
CA SER A 2 22.58 2.32 7.47
C SER A 2 22.56 2.52 5.95
N ARG A 3 23.73 2.61 5.34
CA ARG A 3 23.93 2.81 3.90
C ARG A 3 23.67 1.48 3.17
N ARG A 4 22.92 1.49 2.07
CA ARG A 4 22.68 0.30 1.22
C ARG A 4 23.91 -0.04 0.40
N THR A 5 24.90 -0.60 1.06
CA THR A 5 26.24 -0.87 0.50
C THR A 5 26.18 -1.85 -0.67
N GLN A 6 25.28 -2.82 -0.64
CA GLN A 6 25.10 -3.80 -1.72
C GLN A 6 24.54 -3.16 -3.00
N LEU A 7 23.58 -2.25 -2.89
CA LEU A 7 23.07 -1.49 -4.04
C LEU A 7 24.21 -0.69 -4.71
N VAL A 8 25.03 0.00 -3.90
CA VAL A 8 26.18 0.76 -4.39
C VAL A 8 27.20 -0.16 -5.08
N LYS A 9 27.53 -1.30 -4.46
CA LYS A 9 28.46 -2.30 -5.04
C LYS A 9 27.94 -2.83 -6.38
N ARG A 10 26.68 -3.21 -6.46
CA ARG A 10 26.06 -3.75 -7.69
C ARG A 10 26.07 -2.72 -8.81
N ARG A 11 25.65 -1.48 -8.55
CA ARG A 11 25.71 -0.39 -9.54
C ARG A 11 27.14 -0.19 -10.08
N ARG A 12 28.11 -0.13 -9.17
CA ARG A 12 29.55 0.05 -9.56
C ARG A 12 30.10 -1.13 -10.34
N ALA A 13 29.72 -2.36 -9.99
CA ALA A 13 30.11 -3.56 -10.72
C ALA A 13 29.62 -3.56 -12.18
N LEU A 14 28.52 -2.84 -12.46
CA LEU A 14 27.98 -2.63 -13.80
C LEU A 14 28.58 -1.39 -14.50
N GLY A 15 29.59 -0.74 -13.90
CA GLY A 15 30.26 0.43 -14.46
C GLY A 15 29.45 1.73 -14.45
N LEU A 16 28.30 1.77 -13.73
CA LEU A 16 27.41 2.91 -13.74
C LEU A 16 27.80 3.95 -12.67
N SER A 17 27.91 5.22 -13.05
CA SER A 17 27.93 6.32 -12.09
C SER A 17 26.54 6.55 -11.49
N GLN A 18 26.43 7.36 -10.43
CA GLN A 18 25.10 7.75 -9.91
C GLN A 18 24.27 8.52 -10.95
N GLU A 19 24.92 9.26 -11.81
CA GLU A 19 24.31 10.03 -12.90
C GLU A 19 23.80 9.12 -14.01
N ASP A 20 24.61 8.15 -14.46
CA ASP A 20 24.18 7.16 -15.44
C ASP A 20 23.00 6.33 -14.94
N PHE A 21 23.04 5.97 -13.66
CA PHE A 21 21.97 5.20 -13.03
C PHE A 21 20.68 6.03 -12.88
N ALA A 22 20.79 7.31 -12.56
CA ALA A 22 19.67 8.24 -12.51
C ALA A 22 19.03 8.41 -13.90
N ASN A 23 19.83 8.63 -14.92
CA ASN A 23 19.37 8.74 -16.30
C ASN A 23 18.68 7.45 -16.77
N ALA A 24 19.29 6.28 -16.50
CA ALA A 24 18.72 4.98 -16.88
C ALA A 24 17.40 4.68 -16.16
N THR A 25 17.24 5.13 -14.91
CA THR A 25 16.01 4.96 -14.12
C THR A 25 15.00 6.09 -14.35
N GLN A 26 15.36 7.11 -15.12
CA GLN A 26 14.56 8.32 -15.34
C GLN A 26 14.22 9.03 -14.02
N THR A 27 15.23 9.18 -13.17
CA THR A 27 15.16 9.91 -11.90
C THR A 27 16.27 10.96 -11.85
N ASP A 28 16.35 11.74 -10.78
CA ASP A 28 17.45 12.64 -10.53
C ASP A 28 18.55 11.96 -9.68
N ARG A 29 19.78 12.47 -9.80
CA ARG A 29 20.96 11.98 -9.06
C ARG A 29 20.77 12.04 -7.54
N ALA A 30 20.04 13.07 -7.03
CA ALA A 30 19.80 13.21 -5.61
C ALA A 30 18.87 12.09 -5.09
N THR A 31 17.89 11.67 -5.89
CA THR A 31 17.01 10.54 -5.60
C THR A 31 17.80 9.23 -5.54
N VAL A 32 18.69 8.97 -6.50
CA VAL A 32 19.59 7.81 -6.43
C VAL A 32 20.47 7.86 -5.17
N GLY A 33 21.01 9.03 -4.85
CA GLY A 33 21.78 9.22 -3.63
C GLY A 33 20.99 8.89 -2.36
N ARG A 34 19.70 9.29 -2.30
CA ARG A 34 18.80 8.96 -1.18
C ARG A 34 18.52 7.45 -1.11
N TRP A 35 18.32 6.79 -2.25
CA TRP A 35 18.18 5.32 -2.27
C TRP A 35 19.41 4.62 -1.72
N GLU A 36 20.60 5.03 -2.14
CA GLU A 36 21.87 4.44 -1.68
C GLU A 36 22.17 4.71 -0.20
N ARG A 37 21.73 5.86 0.33
CA ARG A 37 21.85 6.16 1.76
C ARG A 37 20.76 5.49 2.61
N GLY A 38 19.75 4.87 1.97
CA GLY A 38 18.65 4.23 2.67
C GLY A 38 17.66 5.22 3.27
N GLU A 39 17.66 6.48 2.84
CA GLU A 39 16.74 7.52 3.32
C GLU A 39 15.32 7.29 2.82
N ASN A 40 15.19 6.76 1.60
CA ASN A 40 13.92 6.29 1.06
C ASN A 40 14.13 5.08 0.14
N SER A 41 13.03 4.41 -0.24
CA SER A 41 13.06 3.30 -1.18
C SER A 41 12.59 3.74 -2.57
N PRO A 42 13.09 3.09 -3.64
CA PRO A 42 12.55 3.32 -4.98
C PRO A 42 11.05 3.06 -5.00
N GLN A 43 10.30 3.98 -5.61
CA GLN A 43 8.87 3.76 -5.82
C GLN A 43 8.65 2.50 -6.69
N PRO A 44 7.52 1.81 -6.54
CA PRO A 44 7.23 0.58 -7.29
C PRO A 44 7.38 0.74 -8.80
N VAL A 45 7.02 1.89 -9.35
CA VAL A 45 7.16 2.21 -10.78
C VAL A 45 8.61 2.14 -11.28
N HIS A 46 9.58 2.35 -10.40
CA HIS A 46 11.01 2.28 -10.74
C HIS A 46 11.58 0.86 -10.58
N ARG A 47 10.95 -0.01 -9.79
CA ARG A 47 11.48 -1.36 -9.50
C ARG A 47 11.70 -2.23 -10.73
N PRO A 48 10.78 -2.33 -11.71
CA PRO A 48 11.02 -3.09 -12.93
C PRO A 48 12.19 -2.55 -13.75
N LYS A 49 12.37 -1.22 -13.76
CA LYS A 49 13.54 -0.59 -14.41
C LYS A 49 14.83 -0.93 -13.68
N LEU A 50 14.81 -0.87 -12.33
CA LEU A 50 15.96 -1.22 -11.49
C LEU A 50 16.35 -2.68 -11.69
N MET A 51 15.42 -3.61 -11.72
CA MET A 51 15.67 -5.03 -11.98
C MET A 51 16.39 -5.22 -13.32
N ARG A 52 15.90 -4.56 -14.36
CA ARG A 52 16.50 -4.62 -15.71
C ARG A 52 17.91 -4.03 -15.75
N ILE A 53 18.09 -2.82 -15.16
CA ILE A 53 19.36 -2.10 -15.19
C ILE A 53 20.41 -2.80 -14.33
N LEU A 54 20.02 -3.27 -13.15
CA LEU A 54 20.89 -3.97 -12.22
C LEU A 54 21.08 -5.46 -12.58
N GLN A 55 20.33 -5.97 -13.56
CA GLN A 55 20.34 -7.37 -14.00
C GLN A 55 20.11 -8.32 -12.82
N VAL A 56 19.02 -8.09 -12.08
CA VAL A 56 18.63 -8.85 -10.89
C VAL A 56 17.14 -9.18 -10.96
N ASP A 57 16.73 -10.24 -10.29
CA ASP A 57 15.32 -10.55 -10.08
C ASP A 57 14.72 -9.74 -8.90
N ALA A 58 13.43 -9.93 -8.62
CA ALA A 58 12.73 -9.20 -7.56
C ALA A 58 13.30 -9.50 -6.17
N VAL A 59 13.67 -10.76 -5.91
CA VAL A 59 14.22 -11.20 -4.62
C VAL A 59 15.60 -10.59 -4.40
N GLU A 60 16.43 -10.59 -5.41
CA GLU A 60 17.76 -10.00 -5.34
C GLU A 60 17.70 -8.47 -5.25
N LEU A 61 16.75 -7.82 -5.95
CA LEU A 61 16.52 -6.39 -5.79
C LEU A 61 16.16 -6.05 -4.34
N ASP A 62 15.31 -6.86 -3.72
CA ASP A 62 14.93 -6.66 -2.32
C ASP A 62 16.13 -6.80 -1.39
N ARG A 63 17.03 -7.75 -1.63
CA ARG A 63 18.29 -7.86 -0.89
C ARG A 63 19.16 -6.61 -1.06
N LEU A 64 19.26 -6.08 -2.27
CA LEU A 64 20.05 -4.87 -2.54
C LEU A 64 19.45 -3.62 -1.85
N LEU A 65 18.13 -3.60 -1.66
CA LEU A 65 17.41 -2.51 -1.01
C LEU A 65 17.27 -2.69 0.50
N SER A 66 17.55 -3.88 1.04
CA SER A 66 17.57 -4.14 2.48
C SER A 66 18.78 -3.48 3.13
N HIS A 67 18.63 -3.10 4.41
CA HIS A 67 19.75 -2.58 5.20
C HIS A 67 20.62 -3.74 5.69
N GLU A 68 21.91 -3.74 5.35
CA GLU A 68 22.86 -4.70 5.89
C GLU A 68 23.12 -4.45 7.37
N GLN A 69 22.63 -5.37 8.22
CA GLN A 69 23.39 -5.75 9.41
C GLN A 69 24.21 -6.97 9.02
N ALA A 70 25.52 -6.87 9.20
CA ALA A 70 26.43 -7.97 8.96
C ALA A 70 26.04 -9.16 9.84
N ALA A 71 25.41 -10.16 9.23
CA ALA A 71 25.28 -11.49 9.77
C ALA A 71 26.02 -12.44 8.84
N GLU A 72 26.99 -13.16 9.39
CA GLU A 72 27.69 -14.26 8.74
C GLU A 72 26.67 -15.30 8.20
N PRO A 73 27.03 -16.03 7.13
CA PRO A 73 26.11 -17.02 6.55
C PRO A 73 25.90 -18.16 7.54
N SER A 74 24.70 -18.18 8.15
CA SER A 74 24.22 -19.35 8.89
C SER A 74 23.69 -20.39 7.89
N PRO A 75 24.06 -21.66 8.01
CA PRO A 75 23.60 -22.72 7.12
C PRO A 75 22.18 -23.14 7.49
N LEU A 76 21.19 -22.56 6.81
CA LEU A 76 19.78 -22.91 6.97
C LEU A 76 19.11 -23.11 5.59
N ALA A 77 19.71 -24.01 4.84
CA ALA A 77 19.03 -24.73 3.78
C ALA A 77 19.02 -26.23 4.19
N GLU A 78 18.27 -26.56 5.21
CA GLU A 78 17.81 -27.92 5.54
C GLU A 78 17.21 -27.91 6.95
N ALA A 79 15.93 -27.58 7.05
CA ALA A 79 15.05 -28.06 8.11
C ALA A 79 13.61 -27.61 7.77
N VAL A 80 12.98 -28.32 6.84
CA VAL A 80 11.54 -28.52 6.90
C VAL A 80 11.40 -29.60 7.98
N ASP A 81 11.28 -29.17 9.23
CA ASP A 81 10.80 -30.04 10.29
C ASP A 81 9.88 -29.23 11.24
N SER A 82 8.79 -29.87 11.57
CA SER A 82 7.75 -29.60 12.54
C SER A 82 8.15 -28.67 13.70
N GLY A 83 8.26 -27.37 13.44
CA GLY A 83 8.38 -26.35 14.48
C GLY A 83 7.00 -25.91 14.92
N ASP A 84 6.83 -25.76 16.24
CA ASP A 84 5.64 -25.20 16.86
C ASP A 84 5.26 -23.88 16.17
N PRO A 85 4.00 -23.71 15.69
CA PRO A 85 3.53 -22.46 15.06
C PRO A 85 3.80 -21.21 15.89
N ASP A 86 3.74 -21.30 17.22
CA ASP A 86 4.03 -20.22 18.14
C ASP A 86 5.49 -19.75 18.06
N ASP A 87 6.43 -20.66 17.83
CA ASP A 87 7.85 -20.34 17.68
C ASP A 87 8.16 -19.62 16.35
N MET A 88 7.39 -19.90 15.32
CA MET A 88 7.51 -19.25 14.01
C MET A 88 7.00 -17.82 14.08
N ILE A 89 5.83 -17.60 14.64
CA ILE A 89 5.24 -16.26 14.83
C ILE A 89 6.15 -15.41 15.73
N ARG A 90 6.67 -15.99 16.83
CA ARG A 90 7.60 -15.32 17.73
C ARG A 90 8.89 -14.89 17.04
N ARG A 91 9.47 -15.73 16.20
CA ARG A 91 10.70 -15.44 15.44
C ARG A 91 10.49 -14.34 14.43
N ASP A 92 9.38 -14.35 13.73
CA ASP A 92 9.03 -13.36 12.72
C ASP A 92 8.63 -12.03 13.37
N PHE A 93 7.99 -12.06 14.53
CA PHE A 93 7.71 -10.90 15.35
C PHE A 93 9.00 -10.20 15.83
N LEU A 94 9.99 -10.96 16.31
CA LEU A 94 11.29 -10.44 16.68
C LEU A 94 12.06 -9.84 15.50
N ARG A 95 11.89 -10.40 14.29
CA ARG A 95 12.43 -9.80 13.06
C ARG A 95 11.79 -8.45 12.74
N LEU A 96 10.49 -8.30 12.96
CA LEU A 96 9.81 -7.02 12.75
C LEU A 96 10.28 -5.97 13.76
N LEU A 97 10.42 -6.33 15.03
CA LEU A 97 10.99 -5.45 16.05
C LEU A 97 12.42 -5.01 15.70
N ALA A 98 13.23 -5.90 15.15
CA ALA A 98 14.56 -5.57 14.64
C ALA A 98 14.52 -4.59 13.45
N LEU A 99 13.55 -4.74 12.54
CA LEU A 99 13.33 -3.83 11.40
C LEU A 99 12.89 -2.43 11.85
N THR A 100 12.14 -2.33 12.94
CA THR A 100 11.68 -1.06 13.49
C THR A 100 12.72 -0.35 14.38
N GLY A 101 13.87 -0.98 14.63
CA GLY A 101 15.03 -0.33 15.28
C GLY A 101 14.97 -0.24 16.81
N SER A 102 14.23 -1.14 17.48
CA SER A 102 14.15 -1.13 18.95
C SER A 102 14.22 -2.53 19.54
N LEU A 103 15.39 -2.85 20.05
CA LEU A 103 15.60 -3.83 21.12
C LEU A 103 15.80 -3.04 22.41
N ALA A 104 14.72 -2.65 23.07
CA ALA A 104 14.76 -2.24 24.46
C ALA A 104 14.07 -3.33 25.28
N MET A 105 14.86 -4.03 26.07
CA MET A 105 14.38 -5.01 27.05
C MET A 105 13.58 -4.29 28.13
N LEU A 106 12.31 -4.58 28.27
CA LEU A 106 11.49 -4.21 29.42
C LEU A 106 11.21 -5.45 30.29
N PRO A 107 11.08 -5.31 31.61
CA PRO A 107 10.95 -6.44 32.52
C PRO A 107 9.61 -7.14 32.41
N VAL A 108 9.65 -8.45 32.44
CA VAL A 108 8.52 -9.39 32.40
C VAL A 108 7.64 -9.24 33.63
N SER A 109 6.35 -9.01 33.46
CA SER A 109 5.33 -9.12 34.51
C SER A 109 4.42 -10.34 34.25
N PRO A 110 3.99 -11.04 35.33
CA PRO A 110 3.23 -12.27 35.19
C PRO A 110 1.76 -12.03 34.88
N GLU A 111 1.19 -13.01 34.15
CA GLU A 111 -0.24 -13.29 33.92
C GLU A 111 -1.14 -12.17 33.40
N LEU A 112 -1.55 -12.28 32.11
CA LEU A 112 -2.55 -11.41 31.51
C LEU A 112 -3.98 -11.95 31.76
N PRO A 113 -4.85 -11.22 32.50
CA PRO A 113 -6.28 -11.53 32.59
C PRO A 113 -6.99 -11.31 31.23
N ASP A 114 -8.17 -11.93 31.02
CA ASP A 114 -8.99 -11.75 29.82
C ASP A 114 -9.37 -10.28 29.54
N GLU A 115 -9.51 -9.46 30.56
CA GLU A 115 -9.75 -8.02 30.48
C GLU A 115 -8.68 -7.27 29.65
N ARG A 116 -7.44 -7.75 29.63
CA ARG A 116 -6.37 -7.13 28.83
C ARG A 116 -6.49 -7.37 27.32
N PHE A 117 -7.18 -8.40 26.87
CA PHE A 117 -7.39 -8.61 25.43
C PHE A 117 -8.34 -7.55 24.86
N GLU A 118 -9.35 -7.14 25.61
CA GLU A 118 -10.26 -6.06 25.21
C GLU A 118 -9.52 -4.72 25.13
N ASP A 119 -8.59 -4.46 26.06
CA ASP A 119 -7.72 -3.29 26.02
C ASP A 119 -6.84 -3.29 24.76
N PHE A 120 -6.29 -4.45 24.36
CA PHE A 120 -5.48 -4.56 23.14
C PHE A 120 -6.32 -4.36 21.87
N GLU A 121 -7.52 -4.91 21.80
CA GLU A 121 -8.45 -4.69 20.70
C GLU A 121 -8.83 -3.21 20.58
N ALA A 122 -9.16 -2.58 21.71
CA ALA A 122 -9.48 -1.16 21.76
C ALA A 122 -8.27 -0.30 21.33
N MET A 123 -7.06 -0.65 21.76
CA MET A 123 -5.84 0.05 21.38
C MET A 123 -5.58 -0.10 19.85
N ASN A 124 -5.69 -1.30 19.29
CA ASN A 124 -5.55 -1.51 17.85
C ASN A 124 -6.57 -0.66 17.07
N GLY A 125 -7.84 -0.66 17.50
CA GLY A 125 -8.89 0.17 16.89
C GLY A 125 -8.55 1.67 16.98
N HIS A 126 -8.03 2.12 18.12
CA HIS A 126 -7.58 3.50 18.29
C HIS A 126 -6.40 3.84 17.37
N LEU A 127 -5.43 2.96 17.23
CA LEU A 127 -4.27 3.15 16.34
C LEU A 127 -4.71 3.27 14.87
N TRP A 128 -5.70 2.48 14.43
CA TRP A 128 -6.31 2.64 13.10
C TRP A 128 -6.96 4.02 12.93
N GLN A 129 -7.67 4.53 13.95
CA GLN A 129 -8.26 5.86 13.91
C GLN A 129 -7.17 6.95 13.83
N VAL A 130 -6.13 6.85 14.67
CA VAL A 130 -5.00 7.78 14.63
C VAL A 130 -4.32 7.75 13.26
N TYR A 131 -4.07 6.57 12.70
CA TYR A 131 -3.52 6.43 11.35
C TYR A 131 -4.40 7.13 10.30
N GLN A 132 -5.71 6.96 10.37
CA GLN A 132 -6.62 7.60 9.41
C GLN A 132 -6.60 9.12 9.48
N LEU A 133 -6.51 9.67 10.68
CA LEU A 133 -6.53 11.11 10.94
C LEU A 133 -5.16 11.78 10.81
N ALA A 134 -4.06 11.02 10.94
CA ALA A 134 -2.71 11.56 10.91
C ALA A 134 -2.39 12.22 9.55
N ARG A 135 -1.82 13.40 9.58
CA ARG A 135 -1.30 14.08 8.38
C ARG A 135 -0.11 13.33 7.79
N SER A 136 0.87 12.97 8.65
CA SER A 136 1.98 12.10 8.30
C SER A 136 1.68 10.71 8.84
N LYS A 137 1.48 9.74 7.96
CA LYS A 137 1.18 8.36 8.35
C LYS A 137 2.35 7.70 9.09
N THR A 138 3.57 8.06 8.69
CA THR A 138 4.80 7.56 9.32
C THR A 138 4.94 7.99 10.78
N ALA A 139 4.29 9.08 11.21
CA ALA A 139 4.27 9.51 12.61
C ALA A 139 3.57 8.51 13.55
N VAL A 140 2.75 7.60 13.01
CA VAL A 140 2.06 6.55 13.80
C VAL A 140 2.98 5.36 14.08
N LEU A 141 4.08 5.20 13.35
CA LEU A 141 4.96 4.04 13.47
C LEU A 141 5.51 3.79 14.89
N PRO A 142 5.93 4.80 15.67
CA PRO A 142 6.36 4.57 17.05
C PRO A 142 5.27 3.93 17.91
N LEU A 143 4.02 4.41 17.79
CA LEU A 143 2.89 3.88 18.58
C LEU A 143 2.56 2.43 18.18
N VAL A 144 2.57 2.13 16.88
CA VAL A 144 2.37 0.76 16.38
C VAL A 144 3.48 -0.16 16.89
N ARG A 145 4.73 0.29 16.88
CA ARG A 145 5.87 -0.46 17.39
C ARG A 145 5.75 -0.75 18.88
N ASP A 146 5.36 0.24 19.67
CA ASP A 146 5.23 0.08 21.10
C ASP A 146 4.12 -0.93 21.44
N GLN A 147 2.98 -0.89 20.73
CA GLN A 147 1.92 -1.89 20.86
C GLN A 147 2.38 -3.29 20.41
N LEU A 148 3.16 -3.40 19.34
CA LEU A 148 3.76 -4.66 18.89
C LEU A 148 4.70 -5.24 19.96
N SER A 149 5.47 -4.41 20.65
CA SER A 149 6.34 -4.85 21.75
C SER A 149 5.53 -5.47 22.90
N VAL A 150 4.43 -4.83 23.28
CA VAL A 150 3.54 -5.34 24.34
C VAL A 150 2.92 -6.68 23.95
N LEU A 151 2.48 -6.85 22.70
CA LEU A 151 1.98 -8.13 22.19
C LEU A 151 3.08 -9.22 22.18
N SER A 152 4.34 -8.86 21.85
CA SER A 152 5.47 -9.78 21.91
C SER A 152 5.72 -10.33 23.30
N ASP A 153 5.65 -9.47 24.29
CA ASP A 153 5.84 -9.87 25.69
C ASP A 153 4.72 -10.83 26.13
N ALA A 154 3.49 -10.59 25.66
CA ALA A 154 2.37 -11.50 25.88
C ALA A 154 2.59 -12.88 25.26
N PHE A 155 3.12 -12.98 24.03
CA PHE A 155 3.51 -14.25 23.42
C PHE A 155 4.64 -14.95 24.17
N SER A 156 5.61 -14.18 24.67
CA SER A 156 6.79 -14.71 25.39
C SER A 156 6.43 -15.36 26.72
N SER A 157 5.29 -15.02 27.31
CA SER A 157 4.79 -15.61 28.54
C SER A 157 4.14 -17.01 28.37
N GLY A 158 4.25 -17.63 27.17
CA GLY A 158 3.81 -19.00 26.92
C GLY A 158 2.31 -19.14 26.63
N ARG A 159 1.63 -18.08 26.32
CA ARG A 159 0.18 -18.04 26.02
C ARG A 159 -0.08 -17.74 24.55
N GLY A 160 0.45 -18.55 23.64
CA GLY A 160 0.05 -18.53 22.26
C GLY A 160 -1.47 -18.80 22.15
N SER A 161 -2.28 -17.74 22.14
CA SER A 161 -3.72 -17.89 21.96
C SER A 161 -4.11 -17.43 20.57
N LYS A 162 -5.13 -18.06 19.99
CA LYS A 162 -5.73 -17.59 18.72
C LYS A 162 -6.09 -16.10 18.79
N ARG A 163 -6.45 -15.61 19.97
CA ARG A 163 -6.81 -14.19 20.20
C ARG A 163 -5.60 -13.27 20.03
N LEU A 164 -4.41 -13.66 20.53
CA LEU A 164 -3.16 -12.93 20.27
C LEU A 164 -2.80 -12.94 18.78
N CYS A 165 -3.00 -14.05 18.09
CA CYS A 165 -2.78 -14.11 16.65
C CYS A 165 -3.71 -13.16 15.88
N VAL A 166 -4.99 -13.03 16.27
CA VAL A 166 -5.93 -12.06 15.70
C VAL A 166 -5.43 -10.63 15.89
N LEU A 167 -5.04 -10.27 17.12
CA LEU A 167 -4.52 -8.94 17.45
C LEU A 167 -3.25 -8.61 16.68
N SER A 168 -2.36 -9.60 16.56
CA SER A 168 -1.12 -9.45 15.80
C SER A 168 -1.37 -9.31 14.30
N ALA A 169 -2.30 -10.10 13.74
CA ALA A 169 -2.67 -10.02 12.33
C ALA A 169 -3.22 -8.62 11.97
N ASP A 170 -4.03 -8.05 12.86
CA ASP A 170 -4.56 -6.70 12.70
C ASP A 170 -3.43 -5.65 12.76
N LEU A 171 -2.59 -5.70 13.79
CA LEU A 171 -1.55 -4.71 14.02
C LEU A 171 -0.42 -4.78 12.97
N PHE A 172 -0.07 -5.98 12.48
CA PHE A 172 0.87 -6.14 11.38
C PHE A 172 0.34 -5.51 10.08
N GLN A 173 -0.96 -5.58 9.83
CA GLN A 173 -1.55 -4.89 8.68
C GLN A 173 -1.42 -3.38 8.82
N LEU A 174 -1.66 -2.82 10.01
CA LEU A 174 -1.46 -1.40 10.27
C LEU A 174 0.00 -0.98 10.07
N ALA A 175 0.95 -1.76 10.58
CA ALA A 175 2.38 -1.53 10.34
C ALA A 175 2.71 -1.52 8.85
N GLY A 176 2.16 -2.49 8.11
CA GLY A 176 2.31 -2.58 6.66
C GLY A 176 1.77 -1.35 5.93
N GLU A 177 0.61 -0.84 6.32
CA GLU A 177 0.02 0.38 5.77
C GLU A 177 0.91 1.62 6.04
N VAL A 178 1.48 1.73 7.24
CA VAL A 178 2.40 2.82 7.57
C VAL A 178 3.66 2.76 6.73
N PHE A 179 4.24 1.56 6.54
CA PHE A 179 5.40 1.37 5.68
C PHE A 179 5.08 1.63 4.20
N PHE A 180 3.92 1.18 3.73
CA PHE A 180 3.48 1.40 2.36
C PHE A 180 3.30 2.89 2.05
N ASP A 181 2.69 3.65 2.95
CA ASP A 181 2.53 5.12 2.83
C ASP A 181 3.90 5.84 2.86
N GLY A 182 4.90 5.26 3.54
CA GLY A 182 6.28 5.75 3.61
C GLY A 182 7.19 5.25 2.47
N ASP A 183 6.63 4.69 1.40
CA ASP A 183 7.35 4.13 0.24
C ASP A 183 8.35 3.00 0.60
N ARG A 184 8.10 2.30 1.74
CA ARG A 184 8.89 1.15 2.21
C ARG A 184 8.18 -0.15 1.85
N TYR A 185 8.08 -0.45 0.57
CA TYR A 185 7.26 -1.54 0.04
C TYR A 185 7.74 -2.93 0.46
N THR A 186 9.04 -3.14 0.59
CA THR A 186 9.62 -4.39 1.09
C THR A 186 9.20 -4.65 2.55
N ASP A 187 9.30 -3.63 3.38
CA ASP A 187 8.90 -3.73 4.79
C ASP A 187 7.38 -3.92 4.91
N ALA A 188 6.60 -3.23 4.07
CA ALA A 188 5.15 -3.42 4.00
C ALA A 188 4.79 -4.87 3.61
N ALA A 189 5.43 -5.42 2.57
CA ALA A 189 5.22 -6.80 2.15
C ALA A 189 5.55 -7.80 3.27
N GLN A 190 6.63 -7.59 4.01
CA GLN A 190 6.97 -8.42 5.17
C GLN A 190 5.91 -8.36 6.26
N CYS A 191 5.42 -7.16 6.59
CA CYS A 191 4.33 -6.99 7.56
C CYS A 191 3.06 -7.72 7.10
N TYR A 192 2.70 -7.62 5.83
CA TYR A 192 1.53 -8.32 5.30
C TYR A 192 1.70 -9.84 5.31
N MET A 193 2.91 -10.38 5.06
CA MET A 193 3.17 -11.81 5.21
C MET A 193 3.01 -12.29 6.66
N LEU A 194 3.49 -11.51 7.64
CA LEU A 194 3.28 -11.80 9.05
C LEU A 194 1.80 -11.78 9.43
N ALA A 195 1.07 -10.78 8.93
CA ALA A 195 -0.38 -10.69 9.12
C ALA A 195 -1.12 -11.89 8.52
N MET A 196 -0.71 -12.35 7.32
CA MET A 196 -1.29 -13.55 6.70
C MET A 196 -1.03 -14.79 7.54
N SER A 197 0.19 -14.98 8.05
CA SER A 197 0.55 -16.12 8.88
C SER A 197 -0.27 -16.14 10.17
N ALA A 198 -0.33 -15.03 10.89
CA ALA A 198 -1.09 -14.90 12.13
C ALA A 198 -2.61 -15.06 11.91
N GLY A 199 -3.17 -14.45 10.85
CA GLY A 199 -4.58 -14.58 10.50
C GLY A 199 -4.99 -16.00 10.14
N ARG A 200 -4.13 -16.73 9.41
CA ARG A 200 -4.34 -18.13 9.07
C ARG A 200 -4.31 -19.01 10.32
N GLU A 201 -3.34 -18.82 11.20
CA GLU A 201 -3.20 -19.56 12.45
C GLU A 201 -4.40 -19.38 13.36
N ALA A 202 -4.90 -18.15 13.46
CA ALA A 202 -6.11 -17.84 14.24
C ALA A 202 -7.41 -18.36 13.62
N GLY A 203 -7.43 -18.70 12.32
CA GLY A 203 -8.64 -18.94 11.56
C GLY A 203 -9.45 -17.65 11.33
N ALA A 204 -8.80 -16.49 11.40
CA ALA A 204 -9.41 -15.16 11.20
C ALA A 204 -9.47 -14.83 9.70
N TYR A 205 -10.40 -15.44 8.99
CA TYR A 205 -10.47 -15.44 7.53
C TYR A 205 -10.54 -14.04 6.93
N ASP A 206 -11.28 -13.13 7.52
CA ASP A 206 -11.41 -11.75 7.03
C ASP A 206 -10.07 -10.99 7.14
N LEU A 207 -9.39 -11.09 8.29
CA LEU A 207 -8.06 -10.50 8.47
C LEU A 207 -7.03 -11.13 7.54
N TRP A 208 -7.08 -12.45 7.35
CA TRP A 208 -6.19 -13.16 6.44
C TRP A 208 -6.43 -12.72 4.99
N ALA A 209 -7.69 -12.64 4.54
CA ALA A 209 -8.04 -12.16 3.20
C ALA A 209 -7.59 -10.72 2.97
N CYS A 210 -7.76 -9.85 3.98
CA CYS A 210 -7.28 -8.47 3.91
C CYS A 210 -5.77 -8.37 3.82
N ALA A 211 -5.03 -9.19 4.56
CA ALA A 211 -3.58 -9.22 4.49
C ALA A 211 -3.07 -9.68 3.11
N LEU A 212 -3.70 -10.73 2.52
CA LEU A 212 -3.45 -11.17 1.14
C LEU A 212 -3.70 -10.04 0.14
N THR A 213 -4.81 -9.33 0.29
CA THR A 213 -5.21 -8.24 -0.60
C THR A 213 -4.22 -7.06 -0.51
N ARG A 214 -3.81 -6.68 0.70
CA ARG A 214 -2.78 -5.64 0.90
C ARG A 214 -1.43 -6.04 0.31
N HIS A 215 -1.03 -7.29 0.47
CA HIS A 215 0.19 -7.78 -0.16
C HIS A 215 0.10 -7.73 -1.68
N ALA A 216 -1.04 -8.11 -2.27
CA ALA A 216 -1.27 -8.02 -3.71
C ALA A 216 -1.16 -6.58 -4.24
N TYR A 217 -1.53 -5.57 -3.44
CA TYR A 217 -1.33 -4.16 -3.81
C TYR A 217 0.12 -3.82 -4.12
N VAL A 218 1.09 -4.41 -3.42
CA VAL A 218 2.52 -4.21 -3.73
C VAL A 218 2.80 -4.65 -5.16
N GLY A 219 2.29 -5.83 -5.55
CA GLY A 219 2.40 -6.33 -6.92
C GLY A 219 1.70 -5.45 -7.97
N LEU A 220 0.52 -4.91 -7.64
CA LEU A 220 -0.19 -3.97 -8.52
C LEU A 220 0.62 -2.69 -8.76
N TYR A 221 1.22 -2.13 -7.72
CA TYR A 221 2.10 -0.97 -7.84
C TYR A 221 3.36 -1.26 -8.66
N GLU A 222 3.87 -2.47 -8.59
CA GLU A 222 5.00 -2.94 -9.42
C GLU A 222 4.58 -3.37 -10.82
N ARG A 223 3.29 -3.20 -11.17
CA ARG A 223 2.68 -3.60 -12.45
C ARG A 223 2.79 -5.11 -12.75
N ARG A 224 2.90 -5.93 -11.70
CA ARG A 224 2.86 -7.40 -11.76
C ARG A 224 1.42 -7.89 -11.64
N HIS A 225 0.56 -7.42 -12.55
CA HIS A 225 -0.89 -7.61 -12.48
C HIS A 225 -1.30 -9.09 -12.47
N GLY A 226 -0.64 -9.96 -13.24
CA GLY A 226 -0.92 -11.40 -13.26
C GLY A 226 -0.65 -12.09 -11.92
N GLU A 227 0.49 -11.78 -11.27
CA GLU A 227 0.83 -12.32 -9.94
C GLU A 227 -0.14 -11.79 -8.88
N ALA A 228 -0.46 -10.50 -8.93
CA ALA A 228 -1.44 -9.90 -8.03
C ALA A 228 -2.83 -10.53 -8.20
N SER A 229 -3.28 -10.78 -9.45
CA SER A 229 -4.55 -11.46 -9.73
C SER A 229 -4.59 -12.87 -9.16
N ALA A 230 -3.49 -13.64 -9.28
CA ALA A 230 -3.39 -14.97 -8.71
C ALA A 230 -3.51 -14.94 -7.17
N MET A 231 -2.83 -14.00 -6.51
CA MET A 231 -2.93 -13.81 -5.06
C MET A 231 -4.33 -13.38 -4.63
N LEU A 232 -4.96 -12.47 -5.36
CA LEU A 232 -6.33 -12.01 -5.11
C LEU A 232 -7.37 -13.11 -5.28
N SER A 233 -7.13 -14.08 -6.19
CA SER A 233 -7.97 -15.28 -6.30
C SER A 233 -7.87 -16.18 -5.06
N VAL A 234 -6.71 -16.20 -4.38
CA VAL A 234 -6.58 -16.85 -3.07
C VAL A 234 -7.32 -16.05 -2.01
N ALA A 235 -7.16 -14.72 -1.98
CA ALA A 235 -7.83 -13.84 -1.03
C ALA A 235 -9.37 -13.98 -1.13
N GLU A 236 -9.92 -14.08 -2.33
CA GLU A 236 -11.37 -14.30 -2.56
C GLU A 236 -11.84 -15.60 -1.92
N ARG A 237 -11.15 -16.72 -2.17
CA ARG A 237 -11.51 -18.02 -1.56
C ARG A 237 -11.44 -17.99 -0.03
N VAL A 238 -10.48 -17.26 0.53
CA VAL A 238 -10.36 -17.09 1.99
C VAL A 238 -11.49 -16.19 2.50
N ALA A 239 -11.78 -15.06 1.84
CA ALA A 239 -12.83 -14.13 2.23
C ALA A 239 -14.25 -14.78 2.22
N LEU A 240 -14.48 -15.77 1.35
CA LEU A 240 -15.72 -16.52 1.31
C LEU A 240 -15.94 -17.41 2.55
N GLN A 241 -14.90 -17.69 3.33
CA GLN A 241 -14.99 -18.41 4.60
C GLN A 241 -15.16 -17.45 5.80
N GLY A 242 -15.02 -16.16 5.59
CA GLY A 242 -15.21 -15.11 6.59
C GLY A 242 -16.68 -14.75 6.81
N ASP A 243 -16.88 -13.67 7.58
CA ASP A 243 -18.21 -13.17 7.89
C ASP A 243 -18.86 -12.52 6.66
N SER A 244 -20.02 -13.02 6.27
CA SER A 244 -20.78 -12.50 5.12
C SER A 244 -21.31 -11.08 5.31
N ASN A 245 -21.39 -10.61 6.55
CA ASN A 245 -21.86 -9.26 6.87
C ASN A 245 -20.73 -8.21 6.79
N LEU A 246 -19.47 -8.65 6.61
CA LEU A 246 -18.35 -7.75 6.47
C LEU A 246 -18.06 -7.42 5.00
N SER A 247 -17.47 -6.26 4.77
CA SER A 247 -17.15 -5.78 3.44
C SER A 247 -15.91 -6.43 2.79
N THR A 248 -15.26 -7.39 3.47
CA THR A 248 -13.99 -8.00 3.05
C THR A 248 -14.04 -8.55 1.63
N ARG A 249 -15.04 -9.43 1.32
CA ARG A 249 -15.17 -10.05 -0.01
C ARG A 249 -15.39 -9.03 -1.12
N HIS A 250 -16.12 -7.96 -0.83
CA HIS A 250 -16.42 -6.89 -1.77
C HIS A 250 -15.18 -6.04 -2.05
N TRP A 251 -14.37 -5.78 -1.01
CA TRP A 251 -13.10 -5.10 -1.19
C TRP A 251 -12.10 -5.93 -2.00
N VAL A 252 -12.00 -7.24 -1.73
CA VAL A 252 -11.17 -8.15 -2.54
C VAL A 252 -11.58 -8.07 -4.01
N ALA A 253 -12.88 -8.09 -4.30
CA ALA A 253 -13.42 -7.97 -5.67
C ALA A 253 -13.05 -6.62 -6.32
N ALA A 254 -13.14 -5.51 -5.60
CA ALA A 254 -12.74 -4.20 -6.10
C ALA A 254 -11.24 -4.15 -6.45
N VAL A 255 -10.39 -4.83 -5.67
CA VAL A 255 -8.95 -4.91 -5.95
C VAL A 255 -8.65 -5.88 -7.10
N GLN A 256 -9.43 -6.97 -7.25
CA GLN A 256 -9.36 -7.82 -8.45
C GLN A 256 -9.66 -7.02 -9.73
N ALA A 257 -10.67 -6.14 -9.69
CA ALA A 257 -10.97 -5.26 -10.81
C ALA A 257 -9.76 -4.42 -11.23
N GLN A 258 -8.95 -3.96 -10.26
CA GLN A 258 -7.71 -3.23 -10.54
C GLN A 258 -6.67 -4.13 -11.24
N ALA A 259 -6.51 -5.38 -10.82
CA ALA A 259 -5.61 -6.31 -11.48
C ALA A 259 -6.04 -6.59 -12.91
N PHE A 260 -7.33 -6.82 -13.13
CA PHE A 260 -7.89 -7.07 -14.47
C PHE A 260 -7.78 -5.85 -15.38
N ALA A 261 -8.04 -4.64 -14.87
CA ALA A 261 -7.84 -3.42 -15.65
C ALA A 261 -6.39 -3.27 -16.10
N GLY A 262 -5.43 -3.51 -15.21
CA GLY A 262 -4.00 -3.46 -15.55
C GLY A 262 -3.54 -4.54 -16.54
N MET A 263 -4.32 -5.63 -16.71
CA MET A 263 -4.14 -6.66 -17.74
C MET A 263 -4.90 -6.35 -19.04
N GLY A 264 -5.70 -5.29 -19.09
CA GLY A 264 -6.56 -4.95 -20.21
C GLY A 264 -7.81 -5.87 -20.35
N ALA A 265 -8.16 -6.60 -19.30
CA ALA A 265 -9.26 -7.57 -19.28
C ALA A 265 -10.57 -6.90 -18.85
N LEU A 266 -11.26 -6.21 -19.77
CA LEU A 266 -12.45 -5.41 -19.48
C LEU A 266 -13.57 -6.25 -18.87
N ASP A 267 -13.94 -7.38 -19.49
CA ASP A 267 -15.04 -8.22 -19.00
C ASP A 267 -14.81 -8.76 -17.60
N ASP A 268 -13.55 -9.15 -17.28
CA ASP A 268 -13.18 -9.62 -15.93
C ASP A 268 -13.22 -8.48 -14.93
N CYS A 269 -12.79 -7.29 -15.33
CA CYS A 269 -12.84 -6.08 -14.52
C CYS A 269 -14.30 -5.73 -14.17
N GLU A 270 -15.20 -5.73 -15.14
CA GLU A 270 -16.62 -5.42 -14.93
C GLU A 270 -17.28 -6.44 -14.01
N ARG A 271 -17.06 -7.73 -14.23
CA ARG A 271 -17.56 -8.78 -13.32
C ARG A 271 -17.05 -8.64 -11.89
N ALA A 272 -15.80 -8.21 -11.72
CA ALA A 272 -15.24 -7.96 -10.41
C ALA A 272 -15.87 -6.72 -9.74
N LEU A 273 -16.10 -5.65 -10.50
CA LEU A 273 -16.82 -4.45 -10.04
C LEU A 273 -18.27 -4.75 -9.65
N GLU A 274 -18.97 -5.61 -10.39
CA GLU A 274 -20.33 -6.06 -10.05
C GLU A 274 -20.36 -6.82 -8.72
N ARG A 275 -19.37 -7.70 -8.46
CA ARG A 275 -19.25 -8.36 -7.16
C ARG A 275 -18.94 -7.39 -6.03
N ALA A 276 -18.17 -6.36 -6.32
CA ALA A 276 -17.86 -5.31 -5.34
C ALA A 276 -19.08 -4.43 -5.02
N ASP A 277 -19.98 -4.21 -5.99
CA ASP A 277 -21.21 -3.42 -5.84
C ASP A 277 -22.17 -4.01 -4.77
N GLN A 278 -22.13 -5.31 -4.55
CA GLN A 278 -22.94 -5.98 -3.53
C GLN A 278 -22.61 -5.50 -2.10
N VAL A 279 -21.55 -4.71 -1.91
CA VAL A 279 -21.28 -4.03 -0.64
C VAL A 279 -22.45 -3.11 -0.21
N MET A 280 -23.22 -2.59 -1.19
CA MET A 280 -24.39 -1.74 -0.93
C MET A 280 -25.56 -2.49 -0.29
N GLU A 281 -25.56 -3.82 -0.37
CA GLU A 281 -26.60 -4.69 0.20
C GLU A 281 -26.28 -5.08 1.65
N LEU A 282 -25.09 -4.75 2.15
CA LEU A 282 -24.71 -5.06 3.52
C LEU A 282 -25.56 -4.29 4.55
N PRO A 283 -25.86 -4.91 5.70
CA PRO A 283 -26.59 -4.24 6.77
C PRO A 283 -25.91 -2.93 7.19
N ALA A 284 -26.71 -1.91 7.47
CA ALA A 284 -26.20 -0.65 7.97
C ALA A 284 -25.46 -0.86 9.32
N GLY A 285 -24.25 -0.35 9.41
CA GLY A 285 -23.41 -0.49 10.60
C GLY A 285 -22.47 -1.69 10.59
N SER A 286 -22.44 -2.49 9.51
CA SER A 286 -21.42 -3.51 9.31
C SER A 286 -20.04 -2.86 9.36
N SER A 287 -19.21 -3.26 10.32
CA SER A 287 -17.90 -2.66 10.56
C SER A 287 -16.83 -3.72 10.75
N ASN A 288 -15.72 -3.54 10.08
CA ASN A 288 -14.54 -4.37 10.21
C ASN A 288 -13.60 -3.86 11.33
N ALA A 289 -14.13 -3.43 12.45
CA ALA A 289 -13.38 -2.96 13.63
C ALA A 289 -12.27 -1.91 13.31
N GLY A 290 -12.41 -1.16 12.22
CA GLY A 290 -11.47 -0.11 11.80
C GLY A 290 -10.35 -0.56 10.86
N TRP A 291 -10.02 -1.86 10.78
CA TRP A 291 -8.93 -2.37 9.93
C TRP A 291 -9.28 -2.44 8.44
N LEU A 292 -10.54 -2.40 8.08
CA LEU A 292 -10.99 -2.22 6.70
C LEU A 292 -12.17 -1.24 6.65
N ARG A 293 -12.06 -0.22 5.80
CA ARG A 293 -13.15 0.69 5.46
C ARG A 293 -13.40 0.63 3.96
N PHE A 294 -14.20 -0.31 3.57
CA PHE A 294 -14.72 -0.39 2.22
C PHE A 294 -16.24 -0.34 2.26
N ASP A 295 -16.78 0.70 1.68
CA ASP A 295 -18.22 0.94 1.52
C ASP A 295 -18.51 1.34 0.07
N GLY A 296 -19.77 1.39 -0.30
CA GLY A 296 -20.20 1.75 -1.65
C GLY A 296 -19.81 3.17 -2.07
N SER A 297 -19.47 4.04 -1.12
CA SER A 297 -19.07 5.42 -1.42
C SER A 297 -17.76 5.52 -2.21
N ARG A 298 -16.93 4.49 -2.18
CA ARG A 298 -15.67 4.43 -2.95
C ARG A 298 -15.80 3.75 -4.30
N LEU A 299 -16.86 3.01 -4.49
CA LEU A 299 -16.97 2.13 -5.66
C LEU A 299 -17.07 2.90 -6.97
N ALA A 300 -17.76 4.04 -6.98
CA ALA A 300 -17.83 4.90 -8.16
C ALA A 300 -16.44 5.46 -8.55
N GLU A 301 -15.63 5.83 -7.55
CA GLU A 301 -14.24 6.27 -7.77
C GLU A 301 -13.38 5.13 -8.36
N GLU A 302 -13.46 3.94 -7.75
CA GLU A 302 -12.71 2.77 -8.20
C GLU A 302 -13.13 2.36 -9.62
N ARG A 303 -14.42 2.36 -9.91
CA ARG A 303 -14.96 2.08 -11.24
C ARG A 303 -14.43 3.07 -12.29
N GLY A 304 -14.52 4.36 -11.98
CA GLY A 304 -14.02 5.40 -12.87
C GLY A 304 -12.51 5.27 -13.13
N ALA A 305 -11.72 5.04 -12.10
CA ALA A 305 -10.27 4.85 -12.23
C ALA A 305 -9.92 3.62 -13.09
N ARG A 306 -10.67 2.51 -12.97
CA ARG A 306 -10.48 1.31 -13.82
C ARG A 306 -10.82 1.59 -15.28
N TYR A 307 -11.92 2.31 -15.55
CA TYR A 307 -12.29 2.67 -16.90
C TYR A 307 -11.27 3.63 -17.54
N VAL A 308 -10.66 4.56 -16.77
CA VAL A 308 -9.53 5.38 -17.29
C VAL A 308 -8.37 4.49 -17.72
N GLU A 309 -8.01 3.49 -16.89
CA GLU A 309 -6.92 2.56 -17.17
C GLU A 309 -7.19 1.70 -18.42
N LEU A 310 -8.45 1.29 -18.60
CA LEU A 310 -8.93 0.50 -19.75
C LEU A 310 -9.20 1.35 -21.01
N GLY A 311 -9.06 2.69 -20.92
CA GLY A 311 -9.33 3.59 -22.05
C GLY A 311 -10.81 3.78 -22.35
N GLN A 312 -11.72 3.34 -21.48
CA GLN A 312 -13.17 3.52 -21.59
C GLN A 312 -13.58 4.89 -21.07
N LEU A 313 -13.17 5.96 -21.79
CA LEU A 313 -13.19 7.32 -21.27
C LEU A 313 -14.59 7.84 -20.92
N ASP A 314 -15.62 7.48 -21.72
CA ASP A 314 -16.99 7.96 -21.49
C ASP A 314 -17.60 7.30 -20.24
N LEU A 315 -17.36 6.00 -20.03
CA LEU A 315 -17.78 5.28 -18.83
C LEU A 315 -17.01 5.79 -17.60
N ALA A 316 -15.73 6.10 -17.76
CA ALA A 316 -14.90 6.67 -16.71
C ALA A 316 -15.43 8.03 -16.24
N GLU A 317 -15.69 8.94 -17.16
CA GLU A 317 -16.23 10.25 -16.87
C GLU A 317 -17.59 10.18 -16.16
N GLN A 318 -18.50 9.33 -16.64
CA GLN A 318 -19.80 9.12 -16.00
C GLN A 318 -19.65 8.65 -14.55
N ALA A 319 -18.79 7.64 -14.31
CA ALA A 319 -18.56 7.10 -12.97
C ALA A 319 -17.91 8.13 -12.03
N LEU A 320 -16.89 8.86 -12.52
CA LEU A 320 -16.17 9.87 -11.72
C LEU A 320 -17.04 11.11 -11.43
N THR A 321 -17.87 11.53 -12.37
CA THR A 321 -18.83 12.63 -12.17
C THR A 321 -19.89 12.22 -11.14
N THR A 322 -20.38 10.99 -11.22
CA THR A 322 -21.28 10.41 -10.22
C THR A 322 -20.61 10.41 -8.85
N ALA A 323 -19.33 10.00 -8.76
CA ALA A 323 -18.58 10.03 -7.51
C ALA A 323 -18.49 11.45 -6.92
N LEU A 324 -18.18 12.46 -7.75
CA LEU A 324 -18.08 13.87 -7.31
C LEU A 324 -19.41 14.45 -6.81
N SER A 325 -20.54 13.92 -7.27
CA SER A 325 -21.87 14.35 -6.82
C SER A 325 -22.25 13.81 -5.44
N GLN A 326 -21.53 12.80 -4.94
CA GLN A 326 -21.80 12.18 -3.63
C GLN A 326 -21.29 13.03 -2.47
N SER A 327 -22.06 13.01 -1.36
CA SER A 327 -21.73 13.77 -0.14
C SER A 327 -20.31 13.58 0.39
N PRO A 328 -19.72 12.38 0.42
CA PRO A 328 -18.35 12.18 0.91
C PRO A 328 -17.27 12.91 0.09
N LEU A 329 -17.57 13.26 -1.17
CA LEU A 329 -16.66 13.97 -2.07
C LEU A 329 -17.03 15.46 -2.26
N ALA A 330 -18.03 15.95 -1.54
CA ALA A 330 -18.38 17.37 -1.55
C ALA A 330 -17.16 18.24 -1.18
N LYS A 331 -17.14 19.48 -1.69
CA LYS A 331 -16.05 20.43 -1.40
C LYS A 331 -15.84 20.58 0.11
N GLY A 332 -14.61 20.38 0.56
CA GLY A 332 -14.21 20.50 1.95
C GLY A 332 -14.29 19.21 2.79
N GLN A 333 -14.84 18.12 2.25
CA GLN A 333 -14.99 16.86 3.01
C GLN A 333 -13.75 15.95 2.90
N SER A 334 -13.35 15.55 1.71
CA SER A 334 -12.26 14.59 1.51
C SER A 334 -11.29 15.06 0.44
N TYR A 335 -10.32 15.87 0.83
CA TYR A 335 -9.32 16.42 -0.09
C TYR A 335 -8.58 15.33 -0.88
N ARG A 336 -8.19 14.24 -0.22
CA ARG A 336 -7.44 13.13 -0.84
C ARG A 336 -8.26 12.41 -1.91
N ARG A 337 -9.50 12.00 -1.58
CA ARG A 337 -10.39 11.29 -2.51
C ARG A 337 -10.81 12.18 -3.68
N ARG A 338 -11.27 13.41 -3.36
CA ARG A 338 -11.68 14.38 -4.37
C ARG A 338 -10.51 14.72 -5.32
N GLY A 339 -9.30 14.93 -4.78
CA GLY A 339 -8.12 15.20 -5.59
C GLY A 339 -7.76 14.04 -6.53
N ALA A 340 -7.94 12.79 -6.10
CA ALA A 340 -7.74 11.63 -6.95
C ALA A 340 -8.73 11.60 -8.12
N VAL A 341 -10.01 11.77 -7.85
CA VAL A 341 -11.09 11.79 -8.87
C VAL A 341 -10.86 12.91 -9.89
N LEU A 342 -10.51 14.11 -9.42
CA LEU A 342 -10.21 15.24 -10.31
C LEU A 342 -8.97 14.99 -11.16
N THR A 343 -7.96 14.30 -10.63
CA THR A 343 -6.79 13.91 -11.43
C THR A 343 -7.19 12.94 -12.53
N ASP A 344 -8.08 11.99 -12.26
CA ASP A 344 -8.55 11.04 -13.27
C ASP A 344 -9.40 11.73 -14.35
N LEU A 345 -10.24 12.68 -13.98
CA LEU A 345 -10.98 13.51 -14.95
C LEU A 345 -10.02 14.36 -15.80
N ALA A 346 -8.96 14.92 -15.20
CA ALA A 346 -7.93 15.62 -15.96
C ALA A 346 -7.18 14.70 -16.93
N ILE A 347 -6.95 13.43 -16.56
CA ILE A 347 -6.37 12.41 -17.45
C ILE A 347 -7.31 12.13 -18.62
N ILE A 348 -8.63 12.06 -18.41
CA ILE A 348 -9.62 11.89 -19.48
C ILE A 348 -9.53 13.05 -20.46
N GLY A 349 -9.57 14.30 -19.97
CA GLY A 349 -9.41 15.49 -20.80
C GLY A 349 -8.11 15.46 -21.62
N ALA A 350 -6.98 15.11 -21.00
CA ALA A 350 -5.69 15.01 -21.67
C ALA A 350 -5.70 13.94 -22.79
N LYS A 351 -6.27 12.76 -22.54
CA LYS A 351 -6.42 11.69 -23.53
C LYS A 351 -7.32 12.09 -24.70
N ARG A 352 -8.34 12.89 -24.46
CA ARG A 352 -9.22 13.48 -25.49
C ARG A 352 -8.61 14.70 -26.17
N ARG A 353 -7.48 15.21 -25.69
CA ARG A 353 -6.84 16.46 -26.09
C ARG A 353 -7.73 17.70 -25.84
N ASP A 354 -8.60 17.62 -24.85
CA ASP A 354 -9.40 18.75 -24.37
C ASP A 354 -8.61 19.50 -23.31
N ILE A 355 -8.01 20.63 -23.73
CA ILE A 355 -7.15 21.44 -22.87
C ILE A 355 -7.96 22.10 -21.76
N GLU A 356 -9.17 22.59 -22.05
CA GLU A 356 -10.01 23.29 -21.07
C GLU A 356 -10.47 22.35 -19.96
N GLU A 357 -10.94 21.17 -20.32
CA GLU A 357 -11.34 20.13 -19.37
C GLU A 357 -10.14 19.70 -18.51
N THR A 358 -8.99 19.44 -19.15
CA THR A 358 -7.74 19.09 -18.45
C THR A 358 -7.36 20.13 -17.42
N LEU A 359 -7.31 21.41 -17.83
CA LEU A 359 -6.91 22.51 -16.93
C LEU A 359 -7.89 22.71 -15.78
N THR A 360 -9.19 22.61 -16.06
CA THR A 360 -10.24 22.78 -15.04
C THR A 360 -10.07 21.79 -13.91
N HIS A 361 -9.94 20.51 -14.22
CA HIS A 361 -9.83 19.46 -13.20
C HIS A 361 -8.44 19.40 -12.56
N ALA A 362 -7.38 19.55 -13.35
CA ALA A 362 -6.02 19.48 -12.83
C ALA A 362 -5.68 20.62 -11.87
N ARG A 363 -6.10 21.86 -12.16
CA ARG A 363 -5.86 23.01 -11.27
C ARG A 363 -6.57 22.84 -9.92
N GLU A 364 -7.81 22.34 -9.90
CA GLU A 364 -8.50 22.04 -8.65
C GLU A 364 -7.77 20.92 -7.88
N ALA A 365 -7.28 19.87 -8.56
CA ALA A 365 -6.50 18.81 -7.92
C ALA A 365 -5.17 19.32 -7.35
N VAL A 366 -4.47 20.23 -8.04
CA VAL A 366 -3.23 20.87 -7.56
C VAL A 366 -3.51 21.73 -6.33
N ASP A 367 -4.59 22.52 -6.33
CA ASP A 367 -4.99 23.32 -5.15
C ASP A 367 -5.27 22.40 -3.94
N LEU A 368 -5.99 21.30 -4.15
CA LEU A 368 -6.25 20.33 -3.09
C LEU A 368 -4.98 19.66 -2.57
N ALA A 369 -4.01 19.33 -3.44
CA ALA A 369 -2.73 18.78 -3.04
C ALA A 369 -1.95 19.76 -2.15
N ARG A 370 -1.87 21.02 -2.56
CA ARG A 370 -1.20 22.09 -1.79
C ARG A 370 -1.85 22.33 -0.43
N ARG A 371 -3.17 22.43 -0.39
CA ARG A 371 -3.93 22.72 0.85
C ARG A 371 -3.91 21.56 1.85
N SER A 372 -3.93 20.33 1.37
CA SER A 372 -3.95 19.15 2.23
C SER A 372 -2.56 18.63 2.60
N GLY A 373 -1.51 19.04 1.89
CA GLY A 373 -0.18 18.44 2.01
C GLY A 373 -0.16 16.94 1.65
N SER A 374 -1.13 16.49 0.82
CA SER A 374 -1.31 15.09 0.51
C SER A 374 -0.29 14.60 -0.52
N GLY A 375 0.72 13.88 -0.07
CA GLY A 375 1.67 13.19 -0.96
C GLY A 375 0.99 12.22 -1.93
N TYR A 376 -0.14 11.63 -1.54
CA TYR A 376 -0.93 10.74 -2.41
C TYR A 376 -1.47 11.48 -3.63
N VAL A 377 -2.10 12.66 -3.45
CA VAL A 377 -2.64 13.44 -4.59
C VAL A 377 -1.49 13.97 -5.45
N ALA A 378 -0.40 14.42 -4.83
CA ALA A 378 0.79 14.87 -5.55
C ALA A 378 1.37 13.74 -6.43
N ARG A 379 1.53 12.53 -5.88
CA ARG A 379 2.01 11.36 -6.66
C ARG A 379 1.06 11.00 -7.82
N ARG A 380 -0.27 11.09 -7.60
CA ARG A 380 -1.25 10.81 -8.63
C ARG A 380 -1.21 11.85 -9.75
N LEU A 381 -1.00 13.12 -9.43
CA LEU A 381 -0.77 14.17 -10.41
C LEU A 381 0.50 13.95 -11.25
N GLN A 382 1.53 13.25 -10.71
CA GLN A 382 2.69 12.88 -11.54
C GLN A 382 2.32 11.89 -12.66
N SER A 383 1.29 11.05 -12.51
CA SER A 383 0.82 10.18 -13.58
C SER A 383 0.13 10.98 -14.70
N LEU A 384 -0.56 12.07 -14.38
CA LEU A 384 -1.14 12.97 -15.37
C LEU A 384 -0.08 13.56 -16.32
N ARG A 385 1.12 13.86 -15.83
CA ARG A 385 2.20 14.44 -16.65
C ARG A 385 2.56 13.61 -17.88
N VAL A 386 2.44 12.29 -17.77
CA VAL A 386 2.67 11.39 -18.93
C VAL A 386 1.65 11.65 -20.02
N GLU A 387 0.41 11.90 -19.64
CA GLU A 387 -0.70 12.17 -20.56
C GLU A 387 -0.69 13.62 -21.09
N LEU A 388 -0.03 14.55 -20.39
CA LEU A 388 0.13 15.93 -20.86
C LEU A 388 1.17 16.08 -21.98
N ALA A 389 2.09 15.12 -22.12
CA ALA A 389 3.18 15.20 -23.10
C ALA A 389 2.71 15.51 -24.55
N PRO A 390 1.60 14.94 -25.09
CA PRO A 390 1.13 15.25 -26.43
C PRO A 390 0.57 16.66 -26.61
N VAL A 391 0.22 17.36 -25.51
CA VAL A 391 -0.42 18.69 -25.51
C VAL A 391 0.43 19.77 -24.83
N VAL A 392 1.67 19.46 -24.49
CA VAL A 392 2.61 20.36 -23.77
C VAL A 392 2.98 21.63 -24.54
N SER A 393 2.70 21.68 -25.85
CA SER A 393 2.90 22.87 -26.69
C SER A 393 1.96 24.05 -26.32
N ASP A 394 0.85 23.80 -25.63
CA ASP A 394 0.04 24.85 -25.03
C ASP A 394 0.76 25.41 -23.78
N ALA A 395 0.98 26.73 -23.74
CA ALA A 395 1.70 27.37 -22.67
C ALA A 395 1.06 27.16 -21.27
N ARG A 396 -0.28 27.03 -21.23
CA ARG A 396 -1.03 26.80 -19.99
C ARG A 396 -0.82 25.37 -19.46
N ILE A 397 -0.65 24.41 -20.37
CA ILE A 397 -0.30 23.02 -20.02
C ILE A 397 1.14 22.93 -19.51
N ALA A 398 2.07 23.67 -20.15
CA ALA A 398 3.46 23.73 -19.68
C ALA A 398 3.57 24.38 -18.29
N GLU A 399 2.76 25.40 -17.99
CA GLU A 399 2.65 25.99 -16.66
C GLU A 399 2.12 24.97 -15.65
N LEU A 400 1.02 24.27 -15.96
CA LEU A 400 0.45 23.22 -15.14
C LEU A 400 1.47 22.09 -14.85
N ASP A 401 2.22 21.64 -15.86
CA ASP A 401 3.27 20.62 -15.66
C ASP A 401 4.33 21.10 -14.66
N SER A 402 4.74 22.36 -14.77
CA SER A 402 5.69 22.98 -13.85
C SER A 402 5.13 23.06 -12.41
N GLU A 403 3.85 23.39 -12.25
CA GLU A 403 3.17 23.41 -10.95
C GLU A 403 3.10 22.01 -10.31
N ILE A 404 2.83 20.98 -11.11
CA ILE A 404 2.81 19.57 -10.64
C ILE A 404 4.21 19.13 -10.20
N VAL A 405 5.27 19.51 -10.94
CA VAL A 405 6.66 19.25 -10.52
C VAL A 405 6.97 19.87 -9.17
N ALA A 406 6.55 21.11 -8.95
CA ALA A 406 6.80 21.85 -7.71
C ALA A 406 6.15 21.20 -6.47
N LEU A 407 5.05 20.44 -6.62
CA LEU A 407 4.42 19.72 -5.50
C LEU A 407 5.32 18.66 -4.86
N ASN A 408 6.30 18.13 -5.57
CA ASN A 408 7.23 17.11 -5.04
C ASN A 408 8.43 17.71 -4.30
N MET A 409 8.63 19.02 -4.38
CA MET A 409 9.77 19.71 -3.80
C MET A 409 9.45 20.34 -2.43
N SER A 410 8.20 20.33 -2.04
CA SER A 410 7.66 20.83 -0.76
C SER A 410 7.29 19.68 0.19
#